data_c0d10cbbc8b08bbcaa794b8b36b0ba49
#
_entry.id   c0d10cbbc8b08bbcaa794b8b36b0ba49
#
_cell.length_a   1.000
_cell.length_b   1.000
_cell.length_c   1.000
_cell.angle_alpha   90.00
_cell.angle_beta   90.00
_cell.angle_gamma   90.00
#
_symmetry.space_group_name_H-M   'P 1'
#
loop_
_entity.id
_entity.type
_entity.pdbx_description
1 polymer ?
#
loop_
_entity_poly.entity_id
_entity_poly.type
_entity_poly.pdbx_seq_one_letter_code
_entity_poly.pdbx_strand_id
1 'polypeptide(L)'
;MMKETDVLLFTGELADLLEAGMTLGQALGALANQGDEGSAQRLVCRDLTDRIVNGEAFSEAVKHHPKTFQPLYGNMIKAGESSGAMIEVLRRLVDHYERNDNIRSKVKGALIYPCIVLSLGVVGVIGALVFIIPLFEKGFASMG
;
A
#
# COMPACT_ATOMS: atom_id res chain seq x y z
N MET A 1 -11.41 -4.42 1.68
CA MET A 1 -10.23 -4.22 2.52
C MET A 1 -9.34 -3.15 1.90
N MET A 2 -8.95 -2.14 2.66
CA MET A 2 -8.08 -1.08 2.19
C MET A 2 -6.64 -1.59 2.03
N LYS A 3 -5.98 -1.20 0.95
CA LYS A 3 -4.56 -1.47 0.74
C LYS A 3 -3.71 -0.53 1.60
N GLU A 4 -2.44 -0.87 1.83
CA GLU A 4 -1.51 -0.02 2.58
C GLU A 4 -1.39 1.40 1.98
N THR A 5 -1.40 1.50 0.65
CA THR A 5 -1.39 2.78 -0.06
C THR A 5 -2.64 3.60 0.26
N ASP A 6 -3.80 2.96 0.34
CA ASP A 6 -5.06 3.62 0.69
C ASP A 6 -5.04 4.12 2.13
N VAL A 7 -4.48 3.35 3.05
CA VAL A 7 -4.30 3.76 4.46
C VAL A 7 -3.35 4.94 4.56
N LEU A 8 -2.26 4.94 3.78
CA LEU A 8 -1.30 6.04 3.70
C LEU A 8 -1.99 7.35 3.26
N LEU A 9 -2.73 7.31 2.16
CA LEU A 9 -3.47 8.46 1.65
C LEU A 9 -4.54 8.93 2.63
N PHE A 10 -5.30 8.01 3.20
CA PHE A 10 -6.29 8.30 4.23
C PHE A 10 -5.67 9.02 5.43
N THR A 11 -4.55 8.53 5.94
CA THR A 11 -3.87 9.10 7.10
C THR A 11 -3.34 10.50 6.80
N GLY A 12 -2.75 10.71 5.63
CA GLY A 12 -2.26 12.01 5.18
C GLY A 12 -3.39 13.04 5.01
N GLU A 13 -4.48 12.65 4.37
CA GLU A 13 -5.65 13.50 4.19
C GLU A 13 -6.31 13.85 5.53
N LEU A 14 -6.41 12.87 6.44
CA LEU A 14 -6.95 13.09 7.77
C LEU A 14 -6.11 14.12 8.55
N ALA A 15 -4.78 13.99 8.50
CA ALA A 15 -3.87 14.94 9.13
C ALA A 15 -4.05 16.36 8.56
N ASP A 16 -4.17 16.48 7.24
CA ASP A 16 -4.37 17.76 6.56
C ASP A 16 -5.69 18.43 7.01
N LEU A 17 -6.76 17.67 7.11
CA LEU A 17 -8.06 18.18 7.54
C LEU A 17 -8.05 18.63 9.00
N LEU A 18 -7.37 17.89 9.88
CA LEU A 18 -7.20 18.28 11.28
C LEU A 18 -6.36 19.54 11.42
N GLU A 19 -5.30 19.69 10.61
CA GLU A 19 -4.50 20.93 10.57
C GLU A 19 -5.32 22.14 10.11
N ALA A 20 -6.30 21.91 9.23
CA ALA A 20 -7.22 22.94 8.79
C ALA A 20 -8.25 23.36 9.85
N GLY A 21 -8.24 22.73 11.03
CA GLY A 21 -9.12 23.04 12.14
C GLY A 21 -10.40 22.21 12.23
N MET A 22 -10.55 21.19 11.39
CA MET A 22 -11.71 20.29 11.47
C MET A 22 -11.61 19.36 12.67
N THR A 23 -12.76 19.02 13.26
CA THR A 23 -12.81 17.96 14.28
C THR A 23 -12.59 16.59 13.64
N LEU A 24 -12.18 15.62 14.44
CA LEU A 24 -11.94 14.26 13.95
C LEU A 24 -13.20 13.66 13.27
N GLY A 25 -14.37 13.83 13.88
CA GLY A 25 -15.63 13.35 13.31
C GLY A 25 -15.99 14.03 11.99
N GLN A 26 -15.77 15.34 11.89
CA GLN A 26 -15.97 16.09 10.64
C GLN A 26 -15.01 15.65 9.55
N ALA A 27 -13.74 15.48 9.88
CA ALA A 27 -12.70 15.04 8.95
C ALA A 27 -12.99 13.65 8.40
N LEU A 28 -13.34 12.70 9.27
CA LEU A 28 -13.69 11.34 8.86
C LEU A 28 -14.95 11.31 8.01
N GLY A 29 -15.95 12.11 8.35
CA GLY A 29 -17.17 12.25 7.56
C GLY A 29 -16.89 12.79 6.15
N ALA A 30 -16.00 13.77 6.02
CA ALA A 30 -15.58 14.30 4.73
C ALA A 30 -14.87 13.23 3.89
N LEU A 31 -13.97 12.46 4.51
CA LEU A 31 -13.27 11.35 3.83
C LEU A 31 -14.22 10.23 3.41
N ALA A 32 -15.25 9.95 4.20
CA ALA A 32 -16.27 8.96 3.86
C ALA A 32 -17.04 9.32 2.59
N ASN A 33 -17.19 10.62 2.30
CA ASN A 33 -17.92 11.11 1.13
C ASN A 33 -17.06 11.20 -0.14
N GLN A 34 -15.74 11.02 -0.04
CA GLN A 34 -14.83 11.14 -1.19
C GLN A 34 -14.65 9.84 -1.97
N GLY A 35 -14.96 8.69 -1.38
CA GLY A 35 -14.80 7.40 -2.03
C GLY A 35 -15.97 7.05 -2.95
N ASP A 36 -15.74 6.11 -3.88
CA ASP A 36 -16.80 5.52 -4.69
C ASP A 36 -17.76 4.72 -3.80
N GLU A 37 -19.03 4.69 -4.19
CA GLU A 37 -20.03 3.91 -3.47
C GLU A 37 -19.63 2.43 -3.43
N GLY A 38 -19.65 1.86 -2.21
CA GLY A 38 -19.29 0.47 -1.99
C GLY A 38 -17.78 0.20 -1.93
N SER A 39 -16.92 1.24 -2.05
CA SER A 39 -15.49 1.05 -1.86
C SER A 39 -15.17 0.71 -0.39
N ALA A 40 -14.09 -0.08 -0.18
CA ALA A 40 -13.64 -0.44 1.16
C ALA A 40 -13.31 0.80 2.00
N GLN A 41 -12.69 1.81 1.40
CA GLN A 41 -12.36 3.07 2.06
C GLN A 41 -13.61 3.78 2.58
N ARG A 42 -14.64 3.88 1.76
CA ARG A 42 -15.90 4.54 2.15
C ARG A 42 -16.60 3.81 3.30
N LEU A 43 -16.66 2.48 3.24
CA LEU A 43 -17.25 1.65 4.28
C LEU A 43 -16.51 1.78 5.62
N VAL A 44 -15.18 1.72 5.58
CA VAL A 44 -14.32 1.89 6.76
C VAL A 44 -14.49 3.29 7.35
N CYS A 45 -14.43 4.34 6.53
CA CYS A 45 -14.57 5.72 6.97
C CYS A 45 -15.95 5.99 7.59
N ARG A 46 -17.01 5.44 7.02
CA ARG A 46 -18.36 5.55 7.59
C ARG A 46 -18.45 4.89 8.96
N ASP A 47 -17.93 3.67 9.09
CA ASP A 47 -17.94 2.96 10.36
C ASP A 47 -17.14 3.72 11.43
N LEU A 48 -15.96 4.22 11.09
CA LEU A 48 -15.15 5.03 11.99
C LEU A 48 -15.88 6.31 12.41
N THR A 49 -16.52 6.99 11.46
CA THR A 49 -17.29 8.21 11.74
C THR A 49 -18.42 7.92 12.72
N ASP A 50 -19.21 6.88 12.49
CA ASP A 50 -20.34 6.51 13.34
C ASP A 50 -19.86 6.18 14.76
N ARG A 51 -18.76 5.45 14.91
CA ARG A 51 -18.21 5.10 16.23
C ARG A 51 -17.73 6.32 16.99
N ILE A 52 -17.05 7.25 16.31
CA ILE A 52 -16.54 8.47 16.95
C ILE A 52 -17.68 9.41 17.32
N VAL A 53 -18.69 9.56 16.47
CA VAL A 53 -19.88 10.37 16.79
C VAL A 53 -20.62 9.79 18.01
N ASN A 54 -20.61 8.48 18.18
CA ASN A 54 -21.20 7.81 19.34
C ASN A 54 -20.32 7.83 20.60
N GLY A 55 -19.19 8.51 20.57
CA GLY A 55 -18.31 8.73 21.72
C GLY A 55 -17.18 7.71 21.85
N GLU A 56 -17.00 6.82 20.90
CA GLU A 56 -15.88 5.87 20.91
C GLU A 56 -14.57 6.59 20.56
N ALA A 57 -13.47 6.24 21.22
CA ALA A 57 -12.16 6.78 20.91
C ALA A 57 -11.67 6.30 19.56
N PHE A 58 -10.93 7.13 18.82
CA PHE A 58 -10.40 6.76 17.50
C PHE A 58 -9.51 5.53 17.56
N SER A 59 -8.68 5.40 18.59
CA SER A 59 -7.85 4.22 18.82
C SER A 59 -8.66 2.93 18.98
N GLU A 60 -9.82 3.01 19.63
CA GLU A 60 -10.72 1.86 19.75
C GLU A 60 -11.48 1.59 18.46
N ALA A 61 -11.90 2.64 17.75
CA ALA A 61 -12.60 2.51 16.47
C ALA A 61 -11.78 1.76 15.42
N VAL A 62 -10.48 2.07 15.30
CA VAL A 62 -9.60 1.40 14.32
C VAL A 62 -9.35 -0.08 14.66
N LYS A 63 -9.49 -0.48 15.91
CA LYS A 63 -9.35 -1.89 16.31
C LYS A 63 -10.43 -2.80 15.73
N HIS A 64 -11.56 -2.25 15.34
CA HIS A 64 -12.63 -3.00 14.67
C HIS A 64 -12.31 -3.34 13.21
N HIS A 65 -11.21 -2.78 12.68
CA HIS A 65 -10.73 -3.02 11.31
C HIS A 65 -9.30 -3.55 11.32
N PRO A 66 -9.05 -4.75 11.92
CA PRO A 66 -7.69 -5.26 12.09
C PRO A 66 -6.99 -5.63 10.78
N LYS A 67 -7.75 -5.87 9.72
CA LYS A 67 -7.21 -6.15 8.39
C LYS A 67 -6.74 -4.89 7.67
N THR A 68 -7.31 -3.75 8.00
CA THR A 68 -6.98 -2.45 7.42
C THR A 68 -5.89 -1.73 8.21
N PHE A 69 -6.04 -1.70 9.54
CA PHE A 69 -5.13 -1.01 10.45
C PHE A 69 -4.36 -2.02 11.28
N GLN A 70 -3.03 -1.98 11.19
CA GLN A 70 -2.15 -2.81 12.00
C GLN A 70 -2.24 -2.40 13.48
N PRO A 71 -1.87 -3.29 14.42
CA PRO A 71 -1.88 -2.95 15.85
C PRO A 71 -1.06 -1.70 16.19
N LEU A 72 0.05 -1.48 15.48
CA LEU A 72 0.87 -0.28 15.65
C LEU A 72 0.06 0.99 15.39
N TYR A 73 -0.81 0.99 14.39
CA TYR A 73 -1.66 2.14 14.06
C TYR A 73 -2.52 2.54 15.25
N GLY A 74 -3.26 1.62 15.81
CA GLY A 74 -4.11 1.86 16.98
C GLY A 74 -3.34 2.31 18.20
N ASN A 75 -2.17 1.72 18.45
CA ASN A 75 -1.31 2.09 19.57
C ASN A 75 -0.76 3.51 19.45
N MET A 76 -0.34 3.91 18.25
CA MET A 76 0.12 5.27 17.99
C MET A 76 -1.00 6.30 18.12
N ILE A 77 -2.19 5.97 17.62
CA ILE A 77 -3.37 6.83 17.76
C ILE A 77 -3.71 7.02 19.24
N LYS A 78 -3.66 5.95 20.03
CA LYS A 78 -3.90 6.02 21.48
C LYS A 78 -2.92 6.96 22.17
N ALA A 79 -1.65 6.89 21.81
CA ALA A 79 -0.62 7.80 22.34
C ALA A 79 -0.92 9.26 21.95
N GLY A 80 -1.37 9.52 20.74
CA GLY A 80 -1.77 10.84 20.26
C GLY A 80 -2.99 11.39 21.00
N GLU A 81 -3.97 10.55 21.27
CA GLU A 81 -5.17 10.92 22.04
C GLU A 81 -4.80 11.33 23.47
N SER A 82 -3.93 10.57 24.12
CA SER A 82 -3.51 10.82 25.50
C SER A 82 -2.65 12.06 25.65
N SER A 83 -1.81 12.39 24.67
CA SER A 83 -0.87 13.52 24.70
C SER A 83 -1.42 14.78 24.04
N GLY A 84 -2.54 14.69 23.31
CA GLY A 84 -3.07 15.80 22.52
C GLY A 84 -2.30 16.07 21.21
N ALA A 85 -1.39 15.17 20.82
CA ALA A 85 -0.53 15.31 19.65
C ALA A 85 -1.01 14.44 18.46
N MET A 86 -2.30 14.41 18.22
CA MET A 86 -2.92 13.58 17.18
C MET A 86 -2.34 13.86 15.78
N ILE A 87 -2.19 15.14 15.40
CA ILE A 87 -1.68 15.52 14.09
C ILE A 87 -0.25 15.03 13.90
N GLU A 88 0.59 15.20 14.91
CA GLU A 88 1.98 14.74 14.89
C GLU A 88 2.07 13.22 14.75
N VAL A 89 1.23 12.48 15.46
CA VAL A 89 1.15 11.01 15.37
C VAL A 89 0.72 10.58 13.97
N LEU A 90 -0.28 11.24 13.39
CA LEU A 90 -0.71 10.94 12.02
C LEU A 90 0.39 11.18 11.00
N ARG A 91 1.17 12.25 11.15
CA ARG A 91 2.34 12.53 10.29
C ARG A 91 3.41 11.45 10.42
N ARG A 92 3.66 10.96 11.63
CA ARG A 92 4.60 9.85 11.86
C ARG A 92 4.11 8.55 11.22
N LEU A 93 2.80 8.29 11.26
CA LEU A 93 2.20 7.14 10.56
C LEU A 93 2.37 7.25 9.05
N VAL A 94 2.17 8.44 8.48
CA VAL A 94 2.42 8.69 7.05
C VAL A 94 3.86 8.36 6.71
N ASP A 95 4.83 8.85 7.48
CA ASP A 95 6.25 8.57 7.26
C ASP A 95 6.55 7.07 7.33
N HIS A 96 5.97 6.36 8.29
CA HIS A 96 6.14 4.92 8.46
C HIS A 96 5.65 4.14 7.23
N TYR A 97 4.44 4.46 6.75
CA TYR A 97 3.88 3.80 5.57
C TYR A 97 4.62 4.16 4.29
N GLU A 98 5.07 5.40 4.13
CA GLU A 98 5.87 5.83 2.98
C GLU A 98 7.20 5.08 2.91
N ARG A 99 7.89 4.91 4.02
CA ARG A 99 9.15 4.16 4.09
C ARG A 99 8.95 2.71 3.70
N ASN A 100 7.91 2.07 4.21
CA ASN A 100 7.59 0.67 3.86
C ASN A 100 7.24 0.53 2.38
N ASP A 101 6.46 1.45 1.82
CA ASP A 101 6.08 1.45 0.41
C ASP A 101 7.30 1.67 -0.49
N ASN A 102 8.16 2.64 -0.17
CA ASN A 102 9.40 2.91 -0.90
C ASN A 102 10.36 1.71 -0.88
N ILE A 103 10.52 1.04 0.24
CA ILE A 103 11.36 -0.16 0.35
C ILE A 103 10.80 -1.29 -0.50
N ARG A 104 9.50 -1.54 -0.47
CA ARG A 104 8.84 -2.55 -1.29
C ARG A 104 8.98 -2.25 -2.79
N SER A 105 8.80 -0.99 -3.20
CA SER A 105 8.98 -0.57 -4.59
C SER A 105 10.41 -0.75 -5.06
N LYS A 106 11.40 -0.43 -4.24
CA LYS A 106 12.82 -0.64 -4.55
C LYS A 106 13.17 -2.12 -4.68
N VAL A 107 12.66 -2.96 -3.78
CA VAL A 107 12.89 -4.41 -3.83
C VAL A 107 12.23 -5.02 -5.07
N LYS A 108 11.01 -4.65 -5.40
CA LYS A 108 10.34 -5.09 -6.63
C LYS A 108 11.11 -4.65 -7.87
N GLY A 109 11.52 -3.39 -7.94
CA GLY A 109 12.33 -2.87 -9.04
C GLY A 109 13.67 -3.58 -9.19
N ALA A 110 14.33 -3.87 -8.06
CA ALA A 110 15.60 -4.58 -8.06
C ALA A 110 15.46 -6.05 -8.49
N LEU A 111 14.31 -6.70 -8.26
CA LEU A 111 14.04 -8.07 -8.67
C LEU A 111 13.56 -8.17 -10.13
N ILE A 112 12.84 -7.17 -10.63
CA ILE A 112 12.31 -7.17 -12.00
C ILE A 112 13.42 -7.17 -13.03
N TYR A 113 14.47 -6.35 -12.84
CA TYR A 113 15.58 -6.22 -13.77
C TYR A 113 16.34 -7.54 -13.97
N PRO A 114 16.83 -8.24 -12.92
CA PRO A 114 17.47 -9.54 -13.07
C PRO A 114 16.56 -10.60 -13.71
N CYS A 115 15.27 -10.59 -13.38
CA CYS A 115 14.31 -11.53 -13.98
C CYS A 115 14.17 -11.33 -15.48
N ILE A 116 14.11 -10.08 -15.95
CA ILE A 116 14.03 -9.75 -17.38
C ILE A 116 15.32 -10.18 -18.09
N VAL A 117 16.48 -9.90 -17.53
CA VAL A 117 17.78 -10.28 -18.10
C VAL A 117 17.92 -11.79 -18.19
N LEU A 118 17.55 -12.53 -17.14
CA LEU A 118 17.57 -13.99 -17.14
C LEU A 118 16.62 -14.58 -18.18
N SER A 119 15.40 -14.04 -18.29
CA SER A 119 14.42 -14.49 -19.27
C SER A 119 14.91 -14.29 -20.70
N LEU A 120 15.47 -13.13 -21.00
CA LEU A 120 16.04 -12.83 -22.31
C LEU A 120 17.24 -13.73 -22.61
N GLY A 121 18.09 -13.98 -21.62
CA GLY A 121 19.23 -14.89 -21.77
C GLY A 121 18.82 -16.31 -22.09
N VAL A 122 17.84 -16.85 -21.35
CA VAL A 122 17.30 -18.21 -21.57
C VAL A 122 16.64 -18.32 -22.94
N VAL A 123 15.81 -17.37 -23.33
CA VAL A 123 15.16 -17.35 -24.64
C VAL A 123 16.21 -17.25 -25.76
N GLY A 124 17.24 -16.42 -25.59
CA GLY A 124 18.34 -16.28 -26.54
C GLY A 124 19.13 -17.58 -26.71
N VAL A 125 19.44 -18.27 -25.62
CA VAL A 125 20.16 -19.57 -25.66
C VAL A 125 19.32 -20.63 -26.34
N ILE A 126 18.05 -20.76 -25.98
CA ILE A 126 17.12 -21.74 -26.61
C ILE A 126 16.97 -21.43 -28.10
N GLY A 127 16.79 -20.18 -28.49
CA GLY A 127 16.68 -19.75 -29.87
C GLY A 127 17.95 -20.06 -30.65
N ALA A 128 19.12 -19.81 -30.08
CA ALA A 128 20.41 -20.13 -30.70
C ALA A 128 20.56 -21.64 -30.90
N LEU A 129 20.22 -22.46 -29.90
CA LEU A 129 20.28 -23.93 -30.02
C LEU A 129 19.32 -24.45 -31.10
N VAL A 130 18.11 -23.93 -31.15
CA VAL A 130 17.11 -24.33 -32.16
C VAL A 130 17.55 -23.95 -33.57
N PHE A 131 18.25 -22.82 -33.75
CA PHE A 131 18.77 -22.38 -35.04
C PHE A 131 20.09 -23.08 -35.44
N ILE A 132 20.99 -23.28 -34.49
CA ILE A 132 22.34 -23.82 -34.74
C ILE A 132 22.29 -25.31 -34.99
N ILE A 133 21.53 -26.07 -34.27
CA ILE A 133 21.42 -27.54 -34.43
C ILE A 133 20.97 -27.94 -35.84
N PRO A 134 19.90 -27.35 -36.43
CA PRO A 134 19.54 -27.66 -37.82
C PRO A 134 20.61 -27.30 -38.84
N LEU A 135 21.35 -26.20 -38.60
CA LEU A 135 22.45 -25.79 -39.48
C LEU A 135 23.59 -26.81 -39.46
N PHE A 136 23.94 -27.37 -38.30
CA PHE A 136 24.93 -28.42 -38.17
C PHE A 136 24.47 -29.73 -38.83
N GLU A 137 23.24 -30.14 -38.65
CA GLU A 137 22.67 -31.33 -39.31
C GLU A 137 22.73 -31.22 -40.83
N LYS A 138 22.35 -30.06 -41.40
CA LYS A 138 22.47 -29.81 -42.82
C LYS A 138 23.89 -29.80 -43.30
N GLY A 139 24.81 -29.22 -42.48
CA GLY A 139 26.22 -29.24 -42.79
C GLY A 139 26.82 -30.64 -42.79
N PHE A 140 26.47 -31.49 -41.86
CA PHE A 140 26.90 -32.89 -41.81
C PHE A 140 26.27 -33.73 -42.93
N ALA A 141 24.99 -33.50 -43.26
CA ALA A 141 24.32 -34.18 -44.32
C ALA A 141 24.92 -33.87 -45.72
N SER A 142 25.46 -32.64 -45.89
CA SER A 142 26.11 -32.24 -47.13
C SER A 142 27.57 -32.73 -47.24
N MET A 143 28.19 -33.05 -46.10
CA MET A 143 29.55 -33.61 -46.08
C MET A 143 29.60 -35.15 -46.02
N GLY A 144 28.50 -35.74 -45.69
CA GLY A 144 28.34 -37.18 -45.70
C GLY A 144 27.82 -37.72 -47.02
#